data_6e335ebb9a1553879c6e4ca1d84ac097
#
_entry.id   6e335ebb9a1553879c6e4ca1d84ac097
#
_cell.length_a   1.000
_cell.length_b   1.000
_cell.length_c   1.000
_cell.angle_alpha   90.00
_cell.angle_beta   90.00
_cell.angle_gamma   90.00
#
_symmetry.space_group_name_H-M   'P 1'
#
loop_
_entity.id
_entity.type
_entity.pdbx_description
1 polymer ?
#
loop_
_entity_poly.entity_id
_entity_poly.type
_entity_poly.pdbx_seq_one_letter_code
_entity_poly.pdbx_strand_id
1 'polypeptide(L)'
;MDNRLVAAVAVALAAAAAGCSTPQAALGGTTAKVTIDGKNAAEAQAVVCSQTGWMWNIKTPGEPTKLTAFLNSEGGDVTVQSVDFRDLGGFTGTFWDGRVGKAEVTGQGGKFTITGEADGSFKDNPSNAVTATFRIEANC
;
A
#
# COMPACT_ATOMS: atom_id res chain seq x y z
N MET A 1 18.99 -64.65 -39.02
CA MET A 1 18.76 -63.85 -39.05
C MET A 1 18.03 -62.99 -38.03
N ASP A 2 18.66 -62.54 -37.06
CA ASP A 2 17.96 -61.85 -35.98
C ASP A 2 18.03 -60.37 -36.03
N ASN A 3 16.91 -59.77 -36.37
CA ASN A 3 16.72 -58.35 -36.31
C ASN A 3 16.48 -57.97 -34.85
N ARG A 4 17.51 -57.46 -34.23
CA ARG A 4 17.35 -56.81 -32.91
C ARG A 4 17.21 -55.31 -33.08
N LEU A 5 15.99 -54.89 -33.10
CA LEU A 5 15.63 -53.48 -32.97
C LEU A 5 15.94 -53.01 -31.55
N VAL A 6 17.00 -52.25 -31.45
CA VAL A 6 17.28 -51.51 -30.20
C VAL A 6 16.45 -50.23 -30.20
N ALA A 7 15.41 -50.25 -29.45
CA ALA A 7 14.62 -49.07 -29.18
C ALA A 7 15.39 -48.16 -28.21
N ALA A 8 15.92 -47.09 -28.71
CA ALA A 8 16.49 -46.02 -27.88
C ALA A 8 15.36 -45.23 -27.26
N VAL A 9 15.15 -45.43 -25.97
CA VAL A 9 14.24 -44.61 -25.20
C VAL A 9 14.97 -43.30 -24.88
N ALA A 10 14.61 -42.26 -25.59
CA ALA A 10 15.04 -40.93 -25.25
C ALA A 10 14.23 -40.42 -24.06
N VAL A 11 14.84 -40.47 -22.90
CA VAL A 11 14.27 -39.78 -21.72
C VAL A 11 14.50 -38.31 -21.86
N ALA A 12 13.45 -37.59 -22.26
CA ALA A 12 13.46 -36.13 -22.21
C ALA A 12 13.32 -35.70 -20.74
N LEU A 13 14.42 -35.30 -20.14
CA LEU A 13 14.37 -34.54 -18.88
C LEU A 13 13.76 -33.19 -19.17
N ALA A 14 12.49 -33.04 -18.87
CA ALA A 14 11.88 -31.73 -18.76
C ALA A 14 12.44 -31.08 -17.50
N ALA A 15 13.43 -30.21 -17.65
CA ALA A 15 13.84 -29.31 -16.59
C ALA A 15 12.68 -28.38 -16.32
N ALA A 16 11.92 -28.68 -15.28
CA ALA A 16 10.97 -27.73 -14.72
C ALA A 16 11.80 -26.56 -14.18
N ALA A 17 11.93 -25.50 -14.95
CA ALA A 17 12.38 -24.23 -14.44
C ALA A 17 11.36 -23.79 -13.39
N ALA A 18 11.62 -24.08 -12.14
CA ALA A 18 10.93 -23.45 -11.04
C ALA A 18 11.30 -21.98 -11.10
N GLY A 19 10.57 -21.20 -11.87
CA GLY A 19 10.66 -19.78 -11.83
C GLY A 19 10.31 -19.33 -10.43
N CYS A 20 11.28 -18.85 -9.67
CA CYS A 20 11.00 -18.05 -8.51
C CYS A 20 10.29 -16.79 -8.99
N SER A 21 8.99 -16.88 -9.19
CA SER A 21 8.17 -15.69 -9.23
C SER A 21 8.26 -15.10 -7.82
N THR A 22 8.87 -13.92 -7.70
CA THR A 22 8.56 -13.06 -6.58
C THR A 22 7.04 -13.10 -6.43
N PRO A 23 6.50 -13.30 -5.21
CA PRO A 23 5.07 -13.24 -5.01
C PRO A 23 4.64 -11.86 -5.49
N GLN A 24 4.17 -11.82 -6.69
CA GLN A 24 3.46 -10.72 -7.22
C GLN A 24 2.32 -10.52 -6.23
N ALA A 25 2.19 -9.30 -5.71
CA ALA A 25 1.03 -8.94 -4.93
C ALA A 25 -0.15 -9.57 -5.63
N ALA A 26 -0.76 -10.55 -4.99
CA ALA A 26 -1.84 -11.35 -5.57
C ALA A 26 -2.82 -10.40 -6.22
N LEU A 27 -3.40 -10.80 -7.31
CA LEU A 27 -4.43 -10.05 -8.03
C LEU A 27 -5.35 -9.31 -7.05
N GLY A 28 -5.27 -7.99 -7.00
CA GLY A 28 -5.83 -7.21 -5.91
C GLY A 28 -4.86 -7.04 -4.74
N GLY A 29 -3.55 -7.21 -4.98
CA GLY A 29 -2.53 -7.04 -3.97
C GLY A 29 -2.62 -5.73 -3.25
N THR A 30 -2.10 -5.73 -2.03
CA THR A 30 -2.10 -4.62 -1.12
C THR A 30 -1.36 -3.42 -1.72
N THR A 31 -2.13 -2.52 -2.28
CA THR A 31 -1.64 -1.31 -2.93
C THR A 31 -2.40 -0.09 -2.46
N ALA A 32 -1.80 1.05 -2.54
CA ALA A 32 -2.46 2.33 -2.31
C ALA A 32 -2.12 3.31 -3.43
N LYS A 33 -3.13 4.05 -3.84
CA LYS A 33 -2.99 5.24 -4.67
C LYS A 33 -3.10 6.45 -3.75
N VAL A 34 -2.18 7.38 -3.88
CA VAL A 34 -2.13 8.58 -3.04
C VAL A 34 -2.08 9.83 -3.91
N THR A 35 -2.98 10.76 -3.64
CA THR A 35 -2.93 12.11 -4.19
C THR A 35 -2.78 13.12 -3.07
N ILE A 36 -1.99 14.15 -3.31
CA ILE A 36 -1.76 15.25 -2.38
C ILE A 36 -1.97 16.55 -3.15
N ASP A 37 -2.87 17.40 -2.65
CA ASP A 37 -3.32 18.62 -3.34
C ASP A 37 -3.79 18.35 -4.78
N GLY A 38 -4.47 17.22 -4.98
CA GLY A 38 -4.96 16.81 -6.30
C GLY A 38 -3.89 16.28 -7.25
N LYS A 39 -2.63 16.24 -6.83
CA LYS A 39 -1.52 15.71 -7.62
C LYS A 39 -1.20 14.28 -7.22
N ASN A 40 -0.92 13.47 -8.21
CA ASN A 40 -0.54 12.08 -7.97
C ASN A 40 0.81 11.99 -7.24
N ALA A 41 0.79 11.54 -5.99
CA ALA A 41 1.98 11.31 -5.18
C ALA A 41 2.48 9.87 -5.29
N ALA A 42 1.55 8.92 -5.48
CA ALA A 42 1.87 7.52 -5.73
C ALA A 42 0.68 6.85 -6.44
N GLU A 43 0.91 6.22 -7.59
CA GLU A 43 -0.16 5.58 -8.38
C GLU A 43 -0.52 4.18 -7.88
N ALA A 44 0.47 3.39 -7.59
CA ALA A 44 0.31 2.02 -7.14
C ALA A 44 1.43 1.68 -6.16
N GLN A 45 1.44 2.38 -5.03
CA GLN A 45 2.40 2.15 -3.98
C GLN A 45 2.07 0.84 -3.27
N ALA A 46 3.02 -0.07 -3.20
CA ALA A 46 2.87 -1.27 -2.39
C ALA A 46 2.67 -0.86 -0.92
N VAL A 47 1.70 -1.48 -0.26
CA VAL A 47 1.46 -1.30 1.17
C VAL A 47 1.37 -2.66 1.85
N VAL A 48 1.66 -2.67 3.13
CA VAL A 48 1.40 -3.80 4.02
C VAL A 48 0.20 -3.42 4.87
N CYS A 49 -0.84 -4.22 4.79
CA CYS A 49 -2.02 -4.07 5.64
C CYS A 49 -2.00 -5.15 6.72
N SER A 50 -2.21 -4.74 7.94
CA SER A 50 -2.40 -5.65 9.07
C SER A 50 -3.58 -5.21 9.91
N GLN A 51 -4.26 -6.18 10.49
CA GLN A 51 -5.39 -5.93 11.38
C GLN A 51 -5.11 -6.61 12.72
N THR A 52 -5.26 -5.87 13.79
CA THR A 52 -5.18 -6.37 15.16
C THR A 52 -6.42 -5.89 15.91
N GLY A 53 -7.34 -6.81 16.23
CA GLY A 53 -8.64 -6.45 16.78
C GLY A 53 -9.40 -5.54 15.82
N TRP A 54 -9.78 -4.37 16.26
CA TRP A 54 -10.48 -3.36 15.44
C TRP A 54 -9.57 -2.39 14.72
N MET A 55 -8.26 -2.49 14.96
CA MET A 55 -7.28 -1.56 14.39
C MET A 55 -6.67 -2.10 13.11
N TRP A 56 -6.79 -1.30 12.05
CA TRP A 56 -6.08 -1.50 10.80
C TRP A 56 -4.84 -0.64 10.76
N ASN A 57 -3.76 -1.22 10.31
CA ASN A 57 -2.50 -0.52 10.03
C ASN A 57 -2.14 -0.73 8.56
N ILE A 58 -2.07 0.36 7.83
CA ILE A 58 -1.71 0.39 6.42
C ILE A 58 -0.42 1.18 6.30
N LYS A 59 0.64 0.56 5.84
CA LYS A 59 1.95 1.23 5.72
C LYS A 59 2.71 0.80 4.48
N THR A 60 3.53 1.68 3.94
CA THR A 60 4.49 1.30 2.90
C THR A 60 5.58 0.44 3.50
N PRO A 61 6.04 -0.61 2.78
CA PRO A 61 7.18 -1.42 3.24
C PRO A 61 8.48 -0.65 3.14
N GLY A 62 9.49 -1.11 3.87
CA GLY A 62 10.85 -0.55 3.85
C GLY A 62 11.06 0.58 4.85
N GLU A 63 12.29 1.07 4.89
CA GLU A 63 12.73 2.16 5.76
C GLU A 63 13.38 3.28 4.93
N PRO A 64 12.97 4.52 5.14
CA PRO A 64 11.88 4.99 6.00
C PRO A 64 10.49 4.65 5.44
N THR A 65 9.53 4.40 6.33
CA THR A 65 8.13 4.22 5.93
C THR A 65 7.58 5.56 5.42
N LYS A 66 7.05 5.57 4.21
CA LYS A 66 6.57 6.81 3.57
C LYS A 66 5.11 7.13 3.86
N LEU A 67 4.31 6.12 4.06
CA LEU A 67 2.90 6.24 4.41
C LEU A 67 2.61 5.31 5.58
N THR A 68 1.92 5.83 6.59
CA THR A 68 1.32 5.02 7.66
C THR A 68 -0.08 5.56 7.93
N ALA A 69 -1.07 4.70 7.90
CA ALA A 69 -2.44 5.05 8.27
C ALA A 69 -2.97 4.05 9.30
N PHE A 70 -3.57 4.57 10.35
CA PHE A 70 -4.27 3.79 11.34
C PHE A 70 -5.77 4.06 11.26
N LEU A 71 -6.54 2.99 11.11
CA LEU A 71 -8.00 3.05 11.08
C LEU A 71 -8.56 2.23 12.25
N ASN A 72 -9.71 2.64 12.74
CA ASN A 72 -10.47 1.89 13.75
C ASN A 72 -11.81 1.46 13.15
N SER A 73 -12.12 0.18 13.23
CA SER A 73 -13.37 -0.40 12.74
C SER A 73 -14.29 -0.89 13.87
N GLU A 74 -14.09 -0.42 15.08
CA GLU A 74 -14.93 -0.77 16.21
C GLU A 74 -16.38 -0.29 16.00
N GLY A 75 -17.33 -1.16 16.27
CA GLY A 75 -18.75 -0.85 16.13
C GLY A 75 -19.30 -0.88 14.71
N GLY A 76 -18.51 -1.32 13.74
CA GLY A 76 -18.93 -1.46 12.33
C GLY A 76 -18.68 -0.24 11.46
N ASP A 77 -18.50 0.93 12.07
CA ASP A 77 -18.09 2.14 11.35
C ASP A 77 -16.57 2.26 11.38
N VAL A 78 -16.00 2.59 10.22
CA VAL A 78 -14.56 2.81 10.13
C VAL A 78 -14.27 4.28 10.33
N THR A 79 -13.30 4.56 11.20
CA THR A 79 -12.79 5.91 11.44
C THR A 79 -11.29 5.94 11.23
N VAL A 80 -10.75 7.08 10.81
CA VAL A 80 -9.32 7.26 10.68
C VAL A 80 -8.76 7.90 11.95
N GLN A 81 -7.71 7.29 12.51
CA GLN A 81 -7.07 7.75 13.74
C GLN A 81 -5.88 8.65 13.45
N SER A 82 -5.06 8.24 12.51
CA SER A 82 -3.91 9.02 12.07
C SER A 82 -3.48 8.64 10.66
N VAL A 83 -2.86 9.58 10.00
CA VAL A 83 -2.14 9.37 8.74
C VAL A 83 -0.84 10.16 8.78
N ASP A 84 0.25 9.48 8.52
CA ASP A 84 1.57 10.08 8.43
C ASP A 84 2.13 9.93 7.02
N PHE A 85 2.59 11.04 6.46
CA PHE A 85 3.30 11.09 5.20
C PHE A 85 4.76 11.46 5.46
N ARG A 86 5.68 10.76 4.82
CA ARG A 86 7.11 11.06 4.88
C ARG A 86 7.70 11.05 3.49
N ASP A 87 7.99 12.22 2.98
CA ASP A 87 8.53 12.42 1.62
C ASP A 87 7.76 11.62 0.56
N LEU A 88 6.44 11.65 0.62
CA LEU A 88 5.57 11.05 -0.37
C LEU A 88 5.10 12.14 -1.33
N GLY A 89 5.54 12.05 -2.59
CA GLY A 89 5.36 13.14 -3.55
C GLY A 89 6.01 14.46 -3.10
N GLY A 90 7.06 14.38 -2.28
CA GLY A 90 7.74 15.52 -1.70
C GLY A 90 7.04 16.13 -0.48
N PHE A 91 5.92 15.56 -0.03
CA PHE A 91 5.19 16.01 1.14
C PHE A 91 5.54 15.20 2.37
N THR A 92 5.77 15.88 3.49
CA THR A 92 5.90 15.31 4.82
C THR A 92 4.92 16.01 5.73
N GLY A 93 4.00 15.26 6.32
CA GLY A 93 2.97 15.83 7.17
C GLY A 93 2.15 14.76 7.87
N THR A 94 1.24 15.20 8.71
CA THR A 94 0.44 14.31 9.52
C THR A 94 -1.00 14.79 9.64
N PHE A 95 -1.89 13.84 9.75
CA PHE A 95 -3.23 13.97 10.31
C PHE A 95 -3.28 13.19 11.63
N TRP A 96 -3.89 13.76 12.65
CA TRP A 96 -4.15 13.08 13.91
C TRP A 96 -5.52 13.47 14.43
N ASP A 97 -6.40 12.49 14.57
CA ASP A 97 -7.78 12.69 14.97
C ASP A 97 -7.91 13.55 16.23
N GLY A 98 -8.74 14.59 16.12
CA GLY A 98 -9.00 15.54 17.19
C GLY A 98 -7.85 16.49 17.53
N ARG A 99 -6.71 16.44 16.79
CA ARG A 99 -5.53 17.27 17.08
C ARG A 99 -4.98 18.02 15.90
N VAL A 100 -4.77 17.35 14.78
CA VAL A 100 -4.12 17.93 13.60
C VAL A 100 -4.87 17.52 12.35
N GLY A 101 -5.36 18.51 11.61
CA GLY A 101 -6.09 18.29 10.39
C GLY A 101 -7.48 17.69 10.61
N LYS A 102 -8.01 17.13 9.55
CA LYS A 102 -9.27 16.38 9.54
C LYS A 102 -9.20 15.28 8.49
N ALA A 103 -9.91 14.20 8.70
CA ALA A 103 -10.01 13.13 7.72
C ALA A 103 -11.26 12.30 7.89
N GLU A 104 -11.68 11.69 6.80
CA GLU A 104 -12.80 10.76 6.74
C GLU A 104 -12.34 9.51 6.00
N VAL A 105 -12.95 8.39 6.32
CA VAL A 105 -12.73 7.13 5.62
C VAL A 105 -14.07 6.51 5.24
N THR A 106 -14.11 5.96 4.03
CA THR A 106 -15.21 5.13 3.55
C THR A 106 -14.65 3.80 3.07
N GLY A 107 -15.50 2.80 3.04
CA GLY A 107 -15.15 1.48 2.52
C GLY A 107 -15.32 0.38 3.55
N GLN A 108 -15.13 -0.84 3.08
CA GLN A 108 -15.24 -2.06 3.86
C GLN A 108 -14.51 -3.21 3.16
N GLY A 109 -14.28 -4.30 3.87
CA GLY A 109 -13.68 -5.48 3.26
C GLY A 109 -12.23 -5.27 2.80
N GLY A 110 -11.48 -4.41 3.50
CA GLY A 110 -10.10 -4.12 3.17
C GLY A 110 -9.90 -3.08 2.04
N LYS A 111 -10.98 -2.51 1.51
CA LYS A 111 -10.92 -1.41 0.54
C LYS A 111 -11.31 -0.13 1.23
N PHE A 112 -10.38 0.79 1.34
CA PHE A 112 -10.57 2.04 2.05
C PHE A 112 -10.25 3.23 1.17
N THR A 113 -11.11 4.24 1.25
CA THR A 113 -10.85 5.57 0.69
C THR A 113 -10.76 6.54 1.86
N ILE A 114 -9.60 7.12 2.06
CA ILE A 114 -9.31 8.08 3.13
C ILE A 114 -9.08 9.43 2.49
N THR A 115 -9.84 10.41 2.89
CA THR A 115 -9.71 11.78 2.40
C THR A 115 -9.57 12.73 3.58
N GLY A 116 -8.82 13.79 3.41
CA GLY A 116 -8.66 14.76 4.48
C GLY A 116 -7.64 15.82 4.21
N GLU A 117 -7.20 16.43 5.28
CA GLU A 117 -6.19 17.47 5.32
C GLU A 117 -5.12 17.10 6.34
N ALA A 118 -3.87 17.25 5.96
CA ALA A 118 -2.71 17.03 6.82
C ALA A 118 -1.86 18.29 6.89
N ASP A 119 -1.30 18.55 8.05
CA ASP A 119 -0.39 19.66 8.24
C ASP A 119 1.05 19.17 8.09
N GLY A 120 1.83 19.93 7.36
CA GLY A 120 3.21 19.57 7.08
C GLY A 120 3.92 20.57 6.19
N SER A 121 4.83 20.08 5.37
CA SER A 121 5.59 20.90 4.43
C SER A 121 6.00 20.09 3.19
N PHE A 122 6.29 20.80 2.12
CA PHE A 122 6.92 20.22 0.93
C PHE A 122 8.44 20.37 0.99
N LYS A 123 9.15 19.41 0.42
CA LYS A 123 10.62 19.35 0.50
C LYS A 123 11.32 20.49 -0.22
N ASP A 124 10.68 21.13 -1.20
CA ASP A 124 11.19 22.30 -1.92
C ASP A 124 11.10 23.57 -1.07
N ASN A 125 10.25 23.58 -0.04
CA ASN A 125 10.14 24.67 0.91
C ASN A 125 9.83 24.15 2.33
N PRO A 126 10.78 23.46 2.98
CA PRO A 126 10.52 22.75 4.24
C PRO A 126 10.23 23.68 5.43
N SER A 127 10.56 24.95 5.32
CA SER A 127 10.28 25.93 6.37
C SER A 127 8.87 26.54 6.28
N ASN A 128 8.15 26.26 5.21
CA ASN A 128 6.80 26.73 5.00
C ASN A 128 5.78 25.68 5.44
N ALA A 129 5.14 25.91 6.57
CA ALA A 129 4.05 25.06 7.03
C ALA A 129 2.83 25.23 6.14
N VAL A 130 2.27 24.14 5.67
CA VAL A 130 1.08 24.10 4.82
C VAL A 130 0.09 23.08 5.32
N THR A 131 -1.17 23.29 4.98
CA THR A 131 -2.21 22.26 5.09
C THR A 131 -2.48 21.73 3.70
N ALA A 132 -2.16 20.47 3.48
CA ALA A 132 -2.37 19.80 2.20
C ALA A 132 -3.60 18.88 2.26
N THR A 133 -4.40 18.88 1.22
CA THR A 133 -5.45 17.88 1.05
C THR A 133 -4.84 16.57 0.61
N PHE A 134 -5.41 15.46 1.04
CA PHE A 134 -4.96 14.14 0.59
C PHE A 134 -6.13 13.22 0.30
N ARG A 135 -5.88 12.24 -0.57
CA ARG A 135 -6.74 11.12 -0.83
C ARG A 135 -5.90 9.86 -0.93
N ILE A 136 -6.27 8.86 -0.18
CA ILE A 136 -5.64 7.53 -0.18
C ILE A 136 -6.71 6.51 -0.58
N GLU A 137 -6.47 5.78 -1.64
CA GLU A 137 -7.28 4.64 -2.02
C GLU A 137 -6.46 3.38 -1.74
N ALA A 138 -6.71 2.74 -0.61
CA ALA A 138 -6.01 1.55 -0.18
C ALA A 138 -6.81 0.30 -0.49
N ASN A 139 -6.11 -0.69 -1.02
CA ASN A 139 -6.66 -1.98 -1.35
C ASN A 139 -5.90 -3.05 -0.57
N CYS A 140 -6.46 -3.41 0.51
CA CYS A 140 -5.95 -4.45 1.39
C CYS A 140 -6.59 -5.81 1.06
#